data_7ae3cb4d3547df63185c779d48bcb629
#
_entry.id   7ae3cb4d3547df63185c779d48bcb629
#
_cell.length_a   1.000
_cell.length_b   1.000
_cell.length_c   1.000
_cell.angle_alpha   90.00
_cell.angle_beta   90.00
_cell.angle_gamma   90.00
#
_symmetry.space_group_name_H-M   'P 1'
#
loop_
_entity.id
_entity.type
_entity.pdbx_description
1 polymer ?
#
loop_
_entity_poly.entity_id
_entity_poly.type
_entity_poly.pdbx_seq_one_letter_code
_entity_poly.pdbx_strand_id
1 'polypeptide(L)'
;MADPEDPAVGRAEPAGRKPTAIVIGAGFGGIYAAGRLARAGYSVTCIEKHATPGGRCCEIVDQGYRFDVGPSIILVPSAYREAFTAMGDDLDRHLDFIRVDPTYKIHFHDGTSLELTADLQRMEVLCASR
;
A
#
# COMPACT_ATOMS: atom_id res chain seq x y z
N MET A 1 -14.84 -10.72 33.80
CA MET A 1 -14.08 -11.54 34.73
C MET A 1 -13.38 -12.59 33.86
N ALA A 2 -12.08 -12.39 33.60
CA ALA A 2 -11.31 -13.28 32.73
C ALA A 2 -11.02 -14.59 33.51
N ASP A 3 -11.14 -15.70 32.81
CA ASP A 3 -10.86 -17.04 33.34
C ASP A 3 -9.35 -17.14 33.61
N PRO A 4 -8.92 -17.47 34.88
CA PRO A 4 -7.51 -17.58 35.21
C PRO A 4 -6.81 -18.81 34.63
N GLU A 5 -7.52 -19.67 33.90
CA GLU A 5 -6.97 -20.91 33.31
C GLU A 5 -6.87 -20.91 31.80
N ASP A 6 -6.92 -19.74 31.11
CA ASP A 6 -6.63 -19.66 29.68
C ASP A 6 -5.14 -19.97 29.43
N PRO A 7 -4.80 -21.12 28.81
CA PRO A 7 -3.41 -21.51 28.56
C PRO A 7 -2.68 -20.63 27.53
N ALA A 8 -3.37 -19.65 26.95
CA ALA A 8 -2.79 -18.69 26.03
C ALA A 8 -2.19 -17.47 26.73
N VAL A 9 -2.45 -17.28 28.05
CA VAL A 9 -1.92 -16.14 28.80
C VAL A 9 -0.77 -16.61 29.69
N GLY A 10 0.47 -16.32 29.30
CA GLY A 10 1.57 -16.31 30.26
C GLY A 10 2.62 -17.42 30.18
N ARG A 11 3.03 -17.86 29.00
CA ARG A 11 4.37 -18.45 28.93
C ARG A 11 5.38 -17.32 28.82
N ALA A 12 6.09 -17.03 29.93
CA ALA A 12 7.27 -16.20 29.92
C ALA A 12 8.27 -16.77 28.88
N GLU A 13 8.51 -16.06 27.80
CA GLU A 13 9.50 -16.45 26.80
C GLU A 13 10.89 -16.48 27.46
N PRO A 14 11.77 -17.44 27.11
CA PRO A 14 13.13 -17.48 27.64
C PRO A 14 13.87 -16.21 27.28
N ALA A 15 14.53 -15.59 28.24
CA ALA A 15 15.29 -14.36 28.10
C ALA A 15 16.25 -14.44 26.88
N GLY A 16 16.07 -13.55 25.89
CA GLY A 16 16.91 -13.45 24.70
C GLY A 16 16.25 -13.89 23.39
N ARG A 17 15.07 -14.50 23.40
CA ARG A 17 14.35 -14.88 22.19
C ARG A 17 13.37 -13.77 21.77
N LYS A 18 13.43 -13.34 20.49
CA LYS A 18 12.45 -12.38 19.96
C LYS A 18 11.05 -13.02 19.98
N PRO A 19 10.01 -12.30 20.40
CA PRO A 19 8.64 -12.78 20.25
C PRO A 19 8.33 -13.08 18.79
N THR A 20 7.49 -14.08 18.54
CA THR A 20 7.13 -14.50 17.19
C THR A 20 5.75 -13.97 16.82
N ALA A 21 5.56 -13.62 15.55
CA ALA A 21 4.27 -13.24 15.00
C ALA A 21 4.04 -13.90 13.65
N ILE A 22 2.81 -14.29 13.36
CA ILE A 22 2.38 -14.79 12.05
C ILE A 22 1.38 -13.83 11.47
N VAL A 23 1.64 -13.37 10.25
CA VAL A 23 0.72 -12.53 9.47
C VAL A 23 0.18 -13.37 8.33
N ILE A 24 -1.14 -13.49 8.24
CA ILE A 24 -1.81 -14.27 7.20
C ILE A 24 -2.32 -13.31 6.12
N GLY A 25 -1.76 -13.46 4.91
CA GLY A 25 -2.03 -12.63 3.75
C GLY A 25 -0.98 -11.54 3.54
N ALA A 26 -0.31 -11.55 2.38
CA ALA A 26 0.65 -10.54 1.96
C ALA A 26 0.03 -9.51 1.00
N GLY A 27 -1.19 -9.09 1.24
CA GLY A 27 -1.75 -7.87 0.67
C GLY A 27 -1.16 -6.64 1.34
N PHE A 28 -1.56 -5.43 0.90
CA PHE A 28 -1.01 -4.16 1.39
C PHE A 28 -1.04 -4.05 2.93
N GLY A 29 -2.19 -4.35 3.56
CA GLY A 29 -2.32 -4.29 5.01
C GLY A 29 -1.46 -5.33 5.74
N GLY A 30 -1.35 -6.54 5.20
CA GLY A 30 -0.54 -7.61 5.79
C GLY A 30 0.95 -7.30 5.73
N ILE A 31 1.44 -6.82 4.59
CA ILE A 31 2.85 -6.38 4.44
C ILE A 31 3.16 -5.26 5.42
N TYR A 32 2.28 -4.26 5.52
CA TYR A 32 2.45 -3.15 6.45
C TYR A 32 2.47 -3.61 7.90
N ALA A 33 1.53 -4.48 8.30
CA ALA A 33 1.49 -5.04 9.65
C ALA A 33 2.76 -5.85 9.97
N ALA A 34 3.20 -6.69 9.02
CA ALA A 34 4.43 -7.47 9.17
C ALA A 34 5.66 -6.58 9.37
N GLY A 35 5.80 -5.52 8.56
CA GLY A 35 6.89 -4.55 8.69
C GLY A 35 6.88 -3.82 10.03
N ARG A 36 5.70 -3.39 10.49
CA ARG A 36 5.54 -2.74 11.80
C ARG A 36 5.92 -3.67 12.96
N LEU A 37 5.49 -4.93 12.91
CA LEU A 37 5.83 -5.94 13.92
C LEU A 37 7.33 -6.25 13.91
N ALA A 38 7.93 -6.40 12.74
CA ALA A 38 9.37 -6.60 12.61
C ALA A 38 10.15 -5.42 13.20
N ARG A 39 9.72 -4.18 12.94
CA ARG A 39 10.29 -2.97 13.53
C ARG A 39 10.14 -2.93 15.05
N ALA A 40 9.05 -3.47 15.58
CA ALA A 40 8.81 -3.61 17.02
C ALA A 40 9.62 -4.75 17.67
N GLY A 41 10.45 -5.46 16.91
CA GLY A 41 11.35 -6.49 17.44
C GLY A 41 10.84 -7.93 17.35
N TYR A 42 9.68 -8.16 16.73
CA TYR A 42 9.16 -9.51 16.52
C TYR A 42 9.93 -10.25 15.42
N SER A 43 10.03 -11.56 15.55
CA SER A 43 10.34 -12.47 14.44
C SER A 43 9.05 -12.77 13.69
N VAL A 44 8.89 -12.19 12.49
CA VAL A 44 7.62 -12.23 11.75
C VAL A 44 7.69 -13.22 10.62
N THR A 45 6.67 -14.07 10.51
CA THR A 45 6.42 -14.93 9.33
C THR A 45 5.17 -14.43 8.65
N CYS A 46 5.28 -14.03 7.37
CA CYS A 46 4.14 -13.67 6.54
C CYS A 46 3.80 -14.84 5.62
N ILE A 47 2.53 -15.27 5.63
CA ILE A 47 2.03 -16.40 4.83
C ILE A 47 1.06 -15.86 3.79
N GLU A 48 1.34 -16.16 2.51
CA GLU A 48 0.51 -15.78 1.37
C GLU A 48 0.05 -17.03 0.61
N LYS A 49 -1.21 -17.06 0.19
CA LYS A 49 -1.78 -18.20 -0.56
C LYS A 49 -1.40 -18.18 -2.05
N HIS A 50 -1.11 -16.99 -2.59
CA HIS A 50 -0.69 -16.83 -3.98
C HIS A 50 0.82 -16.90 -4.09
N ALA A 51 1.31 -17.13 -5.31
CA ALA A 51 2.75 -17.21 -5.59
C ALA A 51 3.48 -15.86 -5.39
N THR A 52 2.75 -14.74 -5.47
CA THR A 52 3.28 -13.39 -5.34
C THR A 52 2.50 -12.59 -4.29
N PRO A 53 3.18 -11.73 -3.52
CA PRO A 53 2.51 -10.78 -2.64
C PRO A 53 1.79 -9.69 -3.45
N GLY A 54 0.98 -8.87 -2.75
CA GLY A 54 0.31 -7.70 -3.34
C GLY A 54 -1.21 -7.73 -3.13
N GLY A 55 -1.83 -8.91 -3.09
CA GLY A 55 -3.27 -9.04 -2.94
C GLY A 55 -4.02 -8.37 -4.09
N ARG A 56 -4.84 -7.33 -3.81
CA ARG A 56 -5.54 -6.55 -4.84
C ARG A 56 -4.66 -5.54 -5.58
N CYS A 57 -3.41 -5.36 -5.17
CA CYS A 57 -2.40 -4.55 -5.87
C CYS A 57 -1.39 -5.47 -6.56
N CYS A 58 -1.88 -6.56 -7.20
CA CYS A 58 -1.05 -7.49 -7.94
C CYS A 58 -0.96 -7.10 -9.43
N GLU A 59 -0.05 -7.72 -10.13
CA GLU A 59 0.05 -7.64 -11.60
C GLU A 59 -0.27 -8.99 -12.23
N ILE A 60 -0.78 -8.96 -13.45
CA ILE A 60 -0.86 -10.12 -14.34
C ILE A 60 0.27 -9.97 -15.36
N VAL A 61 1.10 -11.00 -15.48
CA VAL A 61 2.13 -11.06 -16.51
C VAL A 61 1.75 -12.18 -17.48
N ASP A 62 1.50 -11.83 -18.73
CA ASP A 62 1.17 -12.80 -19.79
C ASP A 62 1.88 -12.44 -21.10
N GLN A 63 2.53 -13.42 -21.71
CA GLN A 63 3.24 -13.30 -22.99
C GLN A 63 4.20 -12.10 -23.08
N GLY A 64 4.82 -11.71 -21.95
CA GLY A 64 5.75 -10.57 -21.85
C GLY A 64 5.07 -9.21 -21.61
N TYR A 65 3.76 -9.16 -21.57
CA TYR A 65 2.98 -7.98 -21.18
C TYR A 65 2.70 -7.98 -19.68
N ARG A 66 2.64 -6.78 -19.11
CA ARG A 66 2.31 -6.55 -17.70
C ARG A 66 1.05 -5.73 -17.58
N PHE A 67 0.13 -6.19 -16.75
CA PHE A 67 -1.15 -5.52 -16.49
C PHE A 67 -1.32 -5.33 -14.97
N ASP A 68 -1.39 -4.10 -14.53
CA ASP A 68 -1.72 -3.80 -13.15
C ASP A 68 -3.18 -4.14 -12.87
N VAL A 69 -3.40 -4.93 -11.81
CA VAL A 69 -4.75 -5.32 -11.36
C VAL A 69 -5.05 -4.57 -10.07
N GLY A 70 -5.96 -3.61 -10.15
CA GLY A 70 -6.37 -2.83 -8.99
C GLY A 70 -6.07 -1.34 -9.10
N PRO A 71 -5.65 -0.66 -8.01
CA PRO A 71 -5.43 0.77 -8.04
C PRO A 71 -4.27 1.13 -8.97
N SER A 72 -4.56 1.94 -10.00
CA SER A 72 -3.57 2.49 -10.93
C SER A 72 -3.15 3.93 -10.57
N ILE A 73 -3.74 4.51 -9.52
CA ILE A 73 -3.50 5.89 -9.12
C ILE A 73 -3.16 5.95 -7.65
N ILE A 74 -2.10 6.67 -7.32
CA ILE A 74 -1.70 6.95 -5.95
C ILE A 74 -2.31 8.29 -5.54
N LEU A 75 -3.36 8.24 -4.71
CA LEU A 75 -4.10 9.43 -4.29
C LEU A 75 -3.41 10.20 -3.16
N VAL A 76 -2.72 9.50 -2.25
CA VAL A 76 -2.14 10.09 -1.04
C VAL A 76 -0.68 9.63 -0.88
N PRO A 77 0.28 10.22 -1.62
CA PRO A 77 1.69 9.83 -1.55
C PRO A 77 2.30 9.94 -0.15
N SER A 78 1.84 10.90 0.67
CA SER A 78 2.30 11.07 2.06
C SER A 78 2.04 9.83 2.93
N ALA A 79 0.89 9.16 2.76
CA ALA A 79 0.57 7.96 3.52
C ALA A 79 1.55 6.81 3.24
N TYR A 80 2.05 6.70 2.01
CA TYR A 80 3.09 5.72 1.65
C TYR A 80 4.42 6.06 2.32
N ARG A 81 4.84 7.34 2.34
CA ARG A 81 6.05 7.78 3.04
C ARG A 81 5.96 7.53 4.53
N GLU A 82 4.83 7.85 5.14
CA GLU A 82 4.58 7.57 6.56
C GLU A 82 4.65 6.06 6.86
N ALA A 83 4.11 5.22 5.98
CA ALA A 83 4.16 3.77 6.13
C ALA A 83 5.61 3.24 6.10
N PHE A 84 6.44 3.69 5.16
CA PHE A 84 7.84 3.31 5.08
C PHE A 84 8.62 3.81 6.31
N THR A 85 8.44 5.07 6.69
CA THR A 85 9.06 5.64 7.91
C THR A 85 8.67 4.85 9.15
N ALA A 86 7.40 4.46 9.28
CA ALA A 86 6.92 3.66 10.41
C ALA A 86 7.51 2.25 10.46
N MET A 87 7.95 1.71 9.32
CA MET A 87 8.69 0.45 9.22
C MET A 87 10.20 0.63 9.40
N GLY A 88 10.67 1.87 9.47
CA GLY A 88 12.09 2.21 9.66
C GLY A 88 12.88 2.32 8.36
N ASP A 89 12.19 2.58 7.25
CA ASP A 89 12.77 2.71 5.92
C ASP A 89 12.30 4.02 5.26
N ASP A 90 12.85 4.33 4.10
CA ASP A 90 12.54 5.51 3.31
C ASP A 90 12.04 5.10 1.93
N LEU A 91 10.81 5.53 1.62
CA LEU A 91 10.16 5.22 0.35
C LEU A 91 11.00 5.69 -0.85
N ASP A 92 11.58 6.88 -0.76
CA ASP A 92 12.29 7.51 -1.88
C ASP A 92 13.60 6.78 -2.26
N ARG A 93 14.01 5.77 -1.47
CA ARG A 93 15.09 4.84 -1.83
C ARG A 93 14.65 3.71 -2.75
N HIS A 94 13.35 3.46 -2.83
CA HIS A 94 12.76 2.32 -3.54
C HIS A 94 11.93 2.72 -4.73
N LEU A 95 11.27 3.90 -4.67
CA LEU A 95 10.31 4.35 -5.66
C LEU A 95 10.48 5.85 -5.96
N ASP A 96 10.51 6.18 -7.24
CA ASP A 96 10.40 7.55 -7.74
C ASP A 96 8.94 7.87 -8.06
N PHE A 97 8.31 8.72 -7.26
CA PHE A 97 6.96 9.19 -7.55
C PHE A 97 6.97 10.33 -8.55
N ILE A 98 6.48 10.06 -9.73
CA ILE A 98 6.32 11.06 -10.79
C ILE A 98 4.88 11.56 -10.78
N ARG A 99 4.72 12.89 -10.61
CA ARG A 99 3.39 13.51 -10.71
C ARG A 99 2.99 13.59 -12.17
N VAL A 100 1.85 12.98 -12.49
CA VAL A 100 1.25 13.07 -13.82
C VAL A 100 0.27 14.24 -13.86
N ASP A 101 0.49 15.19 -14.80
CA ASP A 101 -0.41 16.30 -15.05
C ASP A 101 -0.52 16.54 -16.58
N PRO A 102 -1.72 16.55 -17.17
CA PRO A 102 -3.02 16.31 -16.53
C PRO A 102 -3.20 14.87 -16.05
N THR A 103 -3.95 14.69 -14.94
CA THR A 103 -4.22 13.35 -14.38
C THR A 103 -5.14 12.54 -15.27
N TYR A 104 -6.11 13.20 -15.88
CA TYR A 104 -7.07 12.62 -16.84
C TYR A 104 -7.34 13.58 -17.99
N LYS A 105 -7.65 12.99 -19.15
CA LYS A 105 -8.23 13.71 -20.27
C LYS A 105 -9.52 13.02 -20.66
N ILE A 106 -10.64 13.74 -20.56
CA ILE A 106 -11.96 13.26 -20.93
C ILE A 106 -12.23 13.75 -22.35
N HIS A 107 -12.56 12.84 -23.25
CA HIS A 107 -13.01 13.15 -24.61
C HIS A 107 -14.52 12.98 -24.68
N PHE A 108 -15.21 14.01 -25.13
CA PHE A 108 -16.66 14.00 -25.29
C PHE A 108 -17.07 13.60 -26.72
N HIS A 109 -18.29 13.19 -26.88
CA HIS A 109 -18.84 12.73 -28.18
C HIS A 109 -18.93 13.84 -29.23
N ASP A 110 -18.95 15.11 -28.83
CA ASP A 110 -18.95 16.30 -29.68
C ASP A 110 -17.55 16.70 -30.18
N GLY A 111 -16.53 15.90 -29.86
CA GLY A 111 -15.13 16.16 -30.21
C GLY A 111 -14.39 17.09 -29.26
N THR A 112 -15.06 17.65 -28.26
CA THR A 112 -14.41 18.45 -27.23
C THR A 112 -13.66 17.59 -26.22
N SER A 113 -12.74 18.16 -25.46
CA SER A 113 -12.04 17.43 -24.39
C SER A 113 -11.85 18.30 -23.15
N LEU A 114 -11.75 17.67 -21.98
CA LEU A 114 -11.46 18.30 -20.71
C LEU A 114 -10.26 17.62 -20.06
N GLU A 115 -9.27 18.40 -19.68
CA GLU A 115 -8.13 17.94 -18.90
C GLU A 115 -8.40 18.16 -17.41
N LEU A 116 -8.22 17.12 -16.61
CA LEU A 116 -8.34 17.21 -15.15
C LEU A 116 -6.94 17.31 -14.54
N THR A 117 -6.73 18.36 -13.77
CA THR A 117 -5.49 18.63 -13.07
C THR A 117 -5.74 18.71 -11.56
N ALA A 118 -4.71 18.40 -10.77
CA ALA A 118 -4.74 18.59 -9.32
C ALA A 118 -4.50 20.06 -8.90
N ASP A 119 -4.21 20.97 -9.85
CA ASP A 119 -4.15 22.40 -9.63
C ASP A 119 -5.58 22.96 -9.61
N LEU A 120 -6.05 23.34 -8.43
CA LEU A 120 -7.42 23.83 -8.24
C LEU A 120 -7.71 25.11 -9.01
N GLN A 121 -6.75 26.04 -9.08
CA GLN A 121 -6.93 27.32 -9.78
C GLN A 121 -7.06 27.07 -11.29
N ARG A 122 -6.18 26.23 -11.84
CA ARG A 122 -6.25 25.83 -13.25
C ARG A 122 -7.54 25.07 -13.54
N MET A 123 -7.98 24.19 -12.62
CA MET A 123 -9.21 23.43 -12.79
C MET A 123 -10.44 24.34 -12.82
N GLU A 124 -10.49 25.35 -11.97
CA GLU A 124 -11.56 26.34 -11.91
C GLU A 124 -11.70 27.10 -13.23
N VAL A 125 -10.57 27.55 -13.82
CA VAL A 125 -10.56 28.21 -15.14
C VAL A 125 -11.03 27.27 -16.26
N LEU A 126 -10.59 26.02 -16.24
CA LEU A 126 -10.98 25.03 -17.25
C LEU A 126 -12.48 24.69 -17.19
N CYS A 127 -13.07 24.67 -15.99
CA CYS A 127 -14.51 24.45 -15.84
C CYS A 127 -15.35 25.69 -16.21
N ALA A 128 -14.86 26.90 -15.91
CA ALA A 128 -15.57 28.14 -16.21
C ALA A 128 -15.56 28.51 -17.71
N SER A 129 -14.63 27.97 -18.49
CA SER A 129 -14.49 28.21 -19.92
C SER A 129 -15.39 27.32 -20.79
N ARG A 130 -16.25 26.53 -20.20
CA ARG A 130 -17.23 25.63 -20.82
C ARG A 130 -18.64 26.13 -20.58
#